data_ccf3a18a1980c613840c653d46fe2034
#
_entry.id   ccf3a18a1980c613840c653d46fe2034
#
_cell.length_a   1.000
_cell.length_b   1.000
_cell.length_c   1.000
_cell.angle_alpha   90.00
_cell.angle_beta   90.00
_cell.angle_gamma   90.00
#
_symmetry.space_group_name_H-M   'P 1'
#
loop_
_entity.id
_entity.type
_entity.pdbx_description
1 polymer ?
#
loop_
_entity_poly.entity_id
_entity_poly.type
_entity_poly.pdbx_seq_one_letter_code
_entity_poly.pdbx_strand_id
1 'polypeptide(L)'
;MKLQKILLLMLIVFILTLFISIPGFSQVKSEKTISFSGTIDSIPKDPKFIVVNEWRVYLSSNTKIVSARGSILKKFDLKQGLNVSIEGVQKPEGIFASKIIVLSIPGTKP
;
A
#
# COMPACT_ATOMS: atom_id res chain seq x y z
N MET A 1 -7.68 59.45 -3.16
CA MET A 1 -8.32 58.68 -2.09
C MET A 1 -9.13 57.51 -2.55
N LYS A 2 -9.89 57.61 -3.62
CA LYS A 2 -10.64 56.43 -4.17
C LYS A 2 -9.73 55.37 -4.74
N LEU A 3 -8.59 55.71 -5.28
CA LEU A 3 -7.63 54.77 -5.85
C LEU A 3 -6.98 53.88 -4.80
N GLN A 4 -6.71 54.41 -3.61
CA GLN A 4 -6.12 53.62 -2.53
C GLN A 4 -7.07 52.56 -2.00
N LYS A 5 -8.37 52.86 -1.92
CA LYS A 5 -9.38 51.88 -1.49
C LYS A 5 -9.57 50.77 -2.52
N ILE A 6 -9.52 51.11 -3.78
CA ILE A 6 -9.62 50.12 -4.87
C ILE A 6 -8.41 49.21 -4.91
N LEU A 7 -7.20 49.77 -4.72
CA LEU A 7 -5.97 49.00 -4.64
C LEU A 7 -5.97 48.06 -3.45
N LEU A 8 -6.47 48.51 -2.30
CA LEU A 8 -6.58 47.69 -1.10
C LEU A 8 -7.56 46.54 -1.29
N LEU A 9 -8.71 46.82 -1.90
CA LEU A 9 -9.71 45.81 -2.23
C LEU A 9 -9.16 44.77 -3.21
N MET A 10 -8.43 45.19 -4.24
CA MET A 10 -7.81 44.27 -5.19
C MET A 10 -6.75 43.38 -4.51
N LEU A 11 -6.00 43.95 -3.57
CA LEU A 11 -5.01 43.19 -2.83
C LEU A 11 -5.66 42.12 -1.96
N ILE A 12 -6.76 42.45 -1.29
CA ILE A 12 -7.50 41.49 -0.46
C ILE A 12 -8.08 40.38 -1.31
N VAL A 13 -8.67 40.69 -2.47
CA VAL A 13 -9.20 39.72 -3.38
C VAL A 13 -8.10 38.81 -3.92
N PHE A 14 -6.94 39.36 -4.21
CA PHE A 14 -5.79 38.59 -4.69
C PHE A 14 -5.27 37.64 -3.62
N ILE A 15 -5.21 38.05 -2.38
CA ILE A 15 -4.79 37.19 -1.26
C ILE A 15 -5.81 36.09 -1.05
N LEU A 16 -7.11 36.38 -1.11
CA LEU A 16 -8.16 35.40 -0.99
C LEU A 16 -8.11 34.36 -2.11
N THR A 17 -7.79 34.77 -3.33
CA THR A 17 -7.63 33.85 -4.46
C THR A 17 -6.44 32.92 -4.28
N LEU A 18 -5.36 33.41 -3.71
CA LEU A 18 -4.18 32.61 -3.40
C LEU A 18 -4.49 31.53 -2.36
N PHE A 19 -5.32 31.83 -1.37
CA PHE A 19 -5.73 30.85 -0.38
C PHE A 19 -6.61 29.76 -0.98
N ILE A 20 -7.42 30.08 -1.97
CA ILE A 20 -8.31 29.12 -2.63
C ILE A 20 -7.53 28.20 -3.58
N SER A 21 -6.35 28.60 -4.03
CA SER A 21 -5.56 27.81 -4.97
C SER A 21 -4.71 26.71 -4.33
N ILE A 22 -4.83 26.45 -3.01
CA ILE A 22 -4.12 25.38 -2.32
C ILE A 22 -5.00 24.14 -2.02
N PRO A 23 -6.17 23.91 -2.63
CA PRO A 23 -6.98 22.74 -2.26
C PRO A 23 -6.47 21.42 -2.82
N GLY A 24 -5.45 21.42 -3.65
CA GLY A 24 -4.92 20.18 -4.22
C GLY A 24 -4.16 19.31 -3.23
N PHE A 25 -3.78 19.84 -2.08
CA PHE A 25 -2.95 19.13 -1.12
C PHE A 25 -3.73 18.13 -0.25
N SER A 26 -5.00 18.41 0.01
CA SER A 26 -5.81 17.56 0.89
C SER A 26 -6.34 16.30 0.19
N GLN A 27 -6.13 16.16 -1.11
CA GLN A 27 -6.65 15.04 -1.88
C GLN A 27 -5.61 13.97 -2.17
N VAL A 28 -4.40 14.12 -1.68
CA VAL A 28 -3.43 13.04 -1.77
C VAL A 28 -3.94 11.95 -0.84
N LYS A 29 -4.57 10.95 -1.40
CA LYS A 29 -4.88 9.73 -0.68
C LYS A 29 -3.55 9.19 -0.20
N SER A 30 -3.32 9.27 1.10
CA SER A 30 -2.16 8.65 1.71
C SER A 30 -2.35 7.15 1.67
N GLU A 31 -2.10 6.54 0.52
CA GLU A 31 -1.92 5.10 0.46
C GLU A 31 -0.61 4.81 1.15
N LYS A 32 -0.72 4.20 2.32
CA LYS A 32 0.46 3.90 3.12
C LYS A 32 1.12 2.64 2.59
N THR A 33 2.31 2.79 2.03
CA THR A 33 3.15 1.65 1.68
C THR A 33 3.70 1.05 2.95
N ILE A 34 3.52 -0.27 3.11
CA ILE A 34 4.00 -0.99 4.27
C ILE A 34 4.85 -2.17 3.86
N SER A 35 5.72 -2.59 4.77
CA SER A 35 6.52 -3.79 4.63
C SER A 35 6.55 -4.50 5.98
N PHE A 36 6.26 -5.80 5.98
CA PHE A 36 6.27 -6.59 7.21
C PHE A 36 6.54 -8.06 6.88
N SER A 37 6.95 -8.80 7.90
CA SER A 37 7.20 -10.23 7.79
C SER A 37 6.26 -10.99 8.71
N GLY A 38 5.91 -12.18 8.32
CA GLY A 38 5.07 -13.04 9.13
C GLY A 38 4.93 -14.43 8.55
N THR A 39 4.11 -15.23 9.20
CA THR A 39 3.80 -16.59 8.77
C THR A 39 2.42 -16.63 8.15
N ILE A 40 2.27 -17.36 7.06
CA ILE A 40 0.95 -17.54 6.44
C ILE A 40 0.08 -18.39 7.36
N ASP A 41 -0.99 -17.78 7.87
CA ASP A 41 -1.91 -18.43 8.79
C ASP A 41 -2.93 -19.32 8.07
N SER A 42 -3.43 -18.85 6.94
CA SER A 42 -4.39 -19.60 6.15
C SER A 42 -4.39 -19.16 4.69
N ILE A 43 -4.81 -20.06 3.81
CA ILE A 43 -4.98 -19.82 2.38
C ILE A 43 -6.32 -20.42 1.97
N PRO A 44 -7.26 -19.62 1.41
CA PRO A 44 -8.52 -20.14 0.90
C PRO A 44 -8.31 -20.98 -0.37
N LYS A 45 -9.33 -21.76 -0.76
CA LYS A 45 -9.25 -22.62 -1.95
C LYS A 45 -8.97 -21.85 -3.23
N ASP A 46 -9.53 -20.67 -3.37
CA ASP A 46 -9.26 -19.77 -4.48
C ASP A 46 -8.50 -18.57 -3.90
N PRO A 47 -7.17 -18.54 -4.01
CA PRO A 47 -6.37 -17.59 -3.25
C PRO A 47 -6.41 -16.20 -3.86
N LYS A 48 -7.49 -15.46 -3.62
CA LYS A 48 -7.55 -14.03 -3.87
C LYS A 48 -6.81 -13.25 -2.79
N PHE A 49 -6.70 -13.84 -1.62
CA PHE A 49 -5.94 -13.29 -0.50
C PHE A 49 -5.35 -14.42 0.33
N ILE A 50 -4.33 -14.10 1.09
CA ILE A 50 -3.78 -14.97 2.13
C ILE A 50 -3.89 -14.23 3.46
N VAL A 51 -3.86 -14.97 4.57
CA VAL A 51 -3.85 -14.37 5.90
C VAL A 51 -2.46 -14.51 6.48
N VAL A 52 -1.85 -13.37 6.81
CA VAL A 52 -0.51 -13.31 7.40
C VAL A 52 -0.62 -12.44 8.64
N ASN A 53 -0.29 -12.99 9.81
CA ASN A 53 -0.40 -12.28 11.10
C ASN A 53 -1.78 -11.65 11.32
N GLU A 54 -2.85 -12.38 10.99
CA GLU A 54 -4.24 -11.94 11.07
C GLU A 54 -4.63 -10.86 10.06
N TRP A 55 -3.71 -10.41 9.21
CA TRP A 55 -4.00 -9.46 8.14
C TRP A 55 -4.40 -10.19 6.87
N ARG A 56 -5.44 -9.69 6.22
CA ARG A 56 -5.75 -10.13 4.86
C ARG A 56 -4.80 -9.46 3.89
N VAL A 57 -4.07 -10.28 3.15
CA VAL A 57 -3.14 -9.81 2.14
C VAL A 57 -3.68 -10.22 0.78
N TYR A 58 -4.18 -9.24 0.04
CA TYR A 58 -4.80 -9.47 -1.26
C TYR A 58 -3.75 -9.64 -2.34
N LEU A 59 -3.97 -10.61 -3.20
CA LEU A 59 -3.10 -10.93 -4.32
C LEU A 59 -3.77 -10.49 -5.62
N SER A 60 -2.98 -9.95 -6.53
CA SER A 60 -3.44 -9.58 -7.86
C SER A 60 -2.52 -10.21 -8.90
N SER A 61 -2.88 -10.06 -10.18
CA SER A 61 -2.00 -10.49 -11.26
C SER A 61 -0.67 -9.75 -11.29
N ASN A 62 -0.61 -8.57 -10.66
CA ASN A 62 0.60 -7.76 -10.58
C ASN A 62 1.46 -8.06 -9.35
N THR A 63 0.96 -8.90 -8.43
CA THR A 63 1.72 -9.29 -7.24
C THR A 63 2.87 -10.20 -7.65
N LYS A 64 4.09 -9.77 -7.37
CA LYS A 64 5.28 -10.60 -7.59
C LYS A 64 5.50 -11.50 -6.40
N ILE A 65 5.65 -12.79 -6.64
CA ILE A 65 5.94 -13.78 -5.63
C ILE A 65 7.30 -14.37 -5.97
N VAL A 66 8.27 -14.23 -5.06
CA VAL A 66 9.62 -14.70 -5.29
C VAL A 66 10.13 -15.45 -4.05
N SER A 67 11.08 -16.34 -4.25
CA SER A 67 11.80 -16.97 -3.16
C SER A 67 12.89 -16.03 -2.63
N ALA A 68 13.47 -16.38 -1.49
CA ALA A 68 14.60 -15.64 -0.94
C ALA A 68 15.80 -15.62 -1.90
N ARG A 69 15.88 -16.59 -2.81
CA ARG A 69 16.93 -16.65 -3.84
C ARG A 69 16.58 -15.87 -5.10
N GLY A 70 15.41 -15.26 -5.16
CA GLY A 70 14.95 -14.50 -6.32
C GLY A 70 14.23 -15.32 -7.38
N SER A 71 13.97 -16.60 -7.15
CA SER A 71 13.20 -17.43 -8.09
C SER A 71 11.74 -17.02 -8.11
N ILE A 72 11.16 -16.94 -9.31
CA ILE A 72 9.76 -16.56 -9.47
C ILE A 72 8.88 -17.71 -9.04
N LEU A 73 7.92 -17.43 -8.15
CA LEU A 73 6.95 -18.39 -7.65
C LEU A 73 5.55 -18.00 -8.12
N LYS A 74 4.64 -18.95 -8.04
CA LYS A 74 3.22 -18.77 -8.37
C LYS A 74 2.39 -18.76 -7.10
N LYS A 75 1.14 -18.30 -7.20
CA LYS A 75 0.19 -18.32 -6.07
C LYS A 75 0.04 -19.72 -5.46
N PHE A 76 0.10 -20.74 -6.30
CA PHE A 76 -0.04 -22.14 -5.86
C PHE A 76 1.16 -22.63 -5.05
N ASP A 77 2.28 -21.95 -5.12
CA ASP A 77 3.46 -22.28 -4.33
C ASP A 77 3.37 -21.76 -2.89
N LEU A 78 2.40 -20.88 -2.63
CA LEU A 78 2.16 -20.37 -1.29
C LEU A 78 1.41 -21.43 -0.47
N LYS A 79 1.90 -21.69 0.74
CA LYS A 79 1.32 -22.70 1.63
C LYS A 79 1.24 -22.15 3.04
N GLN A 80 0.30 -22.70 3.80
CA GLN A 80 0.17 -22.40 5.22
C GLN A 80 1.48 -22.76 5.95
N GLY A 81 1.91 -21.91 6.84
CA GLY A 81 3.14 -22.09 7.60
C GLY A 81 4.40 -21.51 6.99
N LEU A 82 4.35 -21.04 5.73
CA LEU A 82 5.49 -20.38 5.12
C LEU A 82 5.76 -19.03 5.80
N ASN A 83 7.04 -18.75 6.02
CA ASN A 83 7.46 -17.43 6.44
C ASN A 83 7.64 -16.55 5.21
N VAL A 84 7.02 -15.39 5.21
CA VAL A 84 7.03 -14.48 4.08
C VAL A 84 7.31 -13.06 4.52
N SER A 85 7.86 -12.27 3.62
CA SER A 85 7.96 -10.82 3.75
C SER A 85 7.00 -10.21 2.72
N ILE A 86 6.16 -9.29 3.18
CA ILE A 86 5.13 -8.67 2.37
C ILE A 86 5.46 -7.21 2.15
N GLU A 87 5.44 -6.78 0.90
CA GLU A 87 5.49 -5.37 0.54
C GLU A 87 4.20 -5.01 -0.18
N GLY A 88 3.55 -3.94 0.24
CA GLY A 88 2.29 -3.57 -0.37
C GLY A 88 1.72 -2.28 0.17
N VAL A 89 0.45 -2.07 -0.10
CA VAL A 89 -0.28 -0.87 0.27
C VAL A 89 -1.37 -1.23 1.25
N GLN A 90 -1.42 -0.52 2.36
CA GLN A 90 -2.46 -0.70 3.37
C GLN A 90 -3.71 0.06 2.94
N LYS A 91 -4.84 -0.64 2.90
CA LYS A 91 -6.17 -0.08 2.63
C LYS A 91 -7.14 -0.55 3.72
N PRO A 92 -8.33 0.06 3.82
CA PRO A 92 -9.31 -0.37 4.85
C PRO A 92 -9.70 -1.85 4.77
N GLU A 93 -9.71 -2.43 3.57
CA GLU A 93 -10.06 -3.85 3.38
C GLU A 93 -8.94 -4.79 3.81
N GLY A 94 -7.70 -4.32 3.84
CA GLY A 94 -6.53 -5.12 4.14
C GLY A 94 -5.30 -4.59 3.42
N ILE A 95 -4.36 -5.48 3.16
CA ILE A 95 -3.11 -5.13 2.51
C ILE A 95 -3.14 -5.65 1.07
N PHE A 96 -2.83 -4.79 0.11
CA PHE A 96 -2.72 -5.18 -1.29
C PHE A 96 -1.24 -5.39 -1.61
N ALA A 97 -0.84 -6.64 -1.74
CA ALA A 97 0.56 -7.00 -1.91
C ALA A 97 1.06 -6.63 -3.30
N SER A 98 2.16 -5.94 -3.37
CA SER A 98 2.91 -5.73 -4.61
C SER A 98 4.00 -6.79 -4.77
N LYS A 99 4.55 -7.27 -3.65
CA LYS A 99 5.61 -8.28 -3.67
C LYS A 99 5.52 -9.15 -2.43
N ILE A 100 5.71 -10.44 -2.62
CA ILE A 100 5.79 -11.43 -1.55
C ILE A 100 7.11 -12.17 -1.71
N ILE A 101 7.92 -12.18 -0.66
CA ILE A 101 9.18 -12.93 -0.64
C ILE A 101 9.00 -14.09 0.32
N VAL A 102 9.16 -15.31 -0.18
CA VAL A 102 9.12 -16.51 0.65
C VAL A 102 10.49 -16.68 1.29
N LEU A 103 10.53 -16.53 2.62
CA LEU A 103 11.78 -16.55 3.37
C LEU A 103 12.21 -17.95 3.74
N SER A 104 11.26 -18.81 4.13
CA SER A 104 11.57 -20.19 4.51
C SER A 104 10.38 -21.11 4.25
N ILE A 105 10.70 -22.38 4.03
CA ILE A 105 9.70 -23.44 3.83
C ILE A 105 9.58 -24.22 5.15
N PRO A 106 8.34 -24.56 5.60
CA PRO A 106 8.18 -25.33 6.83
C PRO A 106 8.95 -26.67 6.75
N GLY A 107 9.68 -26.99 7.82
CA GLY A 107 10.43 -28.23 7.89
C GLY A 107 11.79 -28.23 7.20
N THR A 108 12.15 -27.14 6.50
CA THR A 108 13.48 -26.96 5.95
C THR A 108 14.29 -26.01 6.83
N LYS A 109 15.52 -26.38 7.13
CA LYS A 109 16.43 -25.48 7.82
C LYS A 109 16.83 -24.34 6.88
N PRO A 110 16.87 -23.12 7.37
CA PRO A 110 17.30 -21.99 6.57
C PRO A 110 18.74 -22.13 6.12
#